data_e0bd47390096d27a44d41175495ebc23
#
_entry.id   e0bd47390096d27a44d41175495ebc23
#
_cell.length_a   1.000
_cell.length_b   1.000
_cell.length_c   1.000
_cell.angle_alpha   90.00
_cell.angle_beta   90.00
_cell.angle_gamma   90.00
#
_symmetry.space_group_name_H-M   'P 1'
#
loop_
_entity.id
_entity.type
_entity.pdbx_description
1 polymer ?
#
loop_
_entity_poly.entity_id
_entity_poly.type
_entity_poly.pdbx_seq_one_letter_code
_entity_poly.pdbx_strand_id
1 'polypeptide(L)'
;MNMTPANPLASEAAPAIGIIIIGDEILSGKRADKHLPKFIQLLTERGLQLSWAEYVGDSPDRITAVLSRAFLSGDVVFSCGGIGATPDDHTRQCAAKALGLPLALQPEAKALILERMQDVAKEQGLPYEPLREDNLHRLNMGTFPEGADIIRNPYNKIPGFTCKGKGQGMVHFVPGFPVMAWPMMEDKLNAYCKTWGSAPPRTERSVIVLGAMEATLTPLMEAIEAQFPGVKVFSLPSVDHPEWGKHIELGVKGEEALSMLAYAALKDGLKPFKVNLGPEMVR
;
A
#
# COMPACT_ATOMS: atom_id res chain seq x y z
N MET A 1 -36.36 -10.82 -33.59
CA MET A 1 -35.42 -11.18 -32.51
C MET A 1 -34.20 -10.25 -32.65
N ASN A 2 -34.18 -9.14 -31.93
CA ASN A 2 -33.02 -8.24 -31.91
C ASN A 2 -32.08 -8.69 -30.80
N MET A 3 -30.95 -9.28 -31.19
CA MET A 3 -29.84 -9.53 -30.28
C MET A 3 -29.11 -8.20 -30.07
N THR A 4 -29.23 -7.63 -28.88
CA THR A 4 -28.39 -6.53 -28.41
C THR A 4 -26.96 -7.08 -28.30
N PRO A 5 -25.95 -6.43 -28.89
CA PRO A 5 -24.58 -6.88 -28.72
C PRO A 5 -24.15 -6.68 -27.27
N ALA A 6 -23.63 -7.73 -26.65
CA ALA A 6 -23.00 -7.68 -25.33
C ALA A 6 -21.85 -6.65 -25.39
N ASN A 7 -21.85 -5.73 -24.45
CA ASN A 7 -20.79 -4.74 -24.26
C ASN A 7 -19.53 -5.47 -23.72
N PRO A 8 -18.41 -5.55 -24.45
CA PRO A 8 -17.27 -6.37 -24.06
C PRO A 8 -16.18 -5.62 -23.28
N LEU A 9 -16.52 -4.61 -22.49
CA LEU A 9 -15.56 -3.87 -21.65
C LEU A 9 -16.22 -3.37 -20.35
N ALA A 10 -16.69 -4.30 -19.53
CA ALA A 10 -16.67 -4.04 -18.11
C ALA A 10 -15.22 -4.26 -17.67
N SER A 11 -14.40 -3.23 -17.53
CA SER A 11 -13.13 -3.33 -16.82
C SER A 11 -13.49 -3.81 -15.41
N GLU A 12 -13.04 -5.02 -15.06
CA GLU A 12 -13.16 -5.47 -13.66
C GLU A 12 -12.54 -4.37 -12.80
N ALA A 13 -13.31 -3.91 -11.80
CA ALA A 13 -12.82 -2.88 -10.88
C ALA A 13 -11.50 -3.36 -10.27
N ALA A 14 -10.49 -2.49 -10.25
CA ALA A 14 -9.21 -2.81 -9.65
C ALA A 14 -9.43 -3.34 -8.21
N PRO A 15 -8.75 -4.42 -7.81
CA PRO A 15 -8.90 -4.96 -6.46
C PRO A 15 -8.49 -3.92 -5.42
N ALA A 16 -9.01 -4.05 -4.20
CA ALA A 16 -8.56 -3.21 -3.09
C ALA A 16 -7.07 -3.43 -2.83
N ILE A 17 -6.39 -2.39 -2.37
CA ILE A 17 -4.95 -2.42 -2.10
C ILE A 17 -4.72 -2.28 -0.61
N GLY A 18 -3.98 -3.23 -0.02
CA GLY A 18 -3.60 -3.24 1.38
C GLY A 18 -2.09 -3.19 1.61
N ILE A 19 -1.69 -2.77 2.80
CA ILE A 19 -0.30 -2.87 3.27
C ILE A 19 -0.24 -3.45 4.68
N ILE A 20 0.72 -4.35 4.90
CA ILE A 20 1.06 -4.91 6.21
C ILE A 20 2.50 -4.50 6.54
N ILE A 21 2.70 -3.93 7.72
CA ILE A 21 4.02 -3.51 8.20
C ILE A 21 4.36 -4.37 9.42
N ILE A 22 5.44 -5.15 9.29
CA ILE A 22 5.88 -6.14 10.28
C ILE A 22 7.16 -5.65 10.94
N GLY A 23 7.17 -5.61 12.27
CA GLY A 23 8.35 -5.30 13.07
C GLY A 23 8.00 -4.72 14.45
N ASP A 24 8.55 -5.34 15.50
CA ASP A 24 8.41 -4.88 16.88
C ASP A 24 9.07 -3.51 17.10
N GLU A 25 10.11 -3.16 16.34
CA GLU A 25 10.77 -1.87 16.42
C GLU A 25 9.87 -0.71 15.95
N ILE A 26 8.93 -0.99 15.05
CA ILE A 26 7.93 -0.01 14.62
C ILE A 26 6.87 0.15 15.71
N LEU A 27 6.32 -0.96 16.24
CA LEU A 27 5.31 -0.93 17.28
C LEU A 27 5.81 -0.32 18.60
N SER A 28 7.10 -0.53 18.91
CA SER A 28 7.72 0.05 20.12
C SER A 28 8.16 1.50 19.95
N GLY A 29 8.04 2.08 18.75
CA GLY A 29 8.49 3.44 18.46
C GLY A 29 10.03 3.61 18.40
N LYS A 30 10.80 2.53 18.48
CA LYS A 30 12.26 2.58 18.30
C LYS A 30 12.66 3.03 16.90
N ARG A 31 11.82 2.75 15.93
CA ARG A 31 11.99 3.17 14.54
C ARG A 31 10.67 3.70 13.99
N ALA A 32 10.70 4.86 13.35
CA ALA A 32 9.52 5.40 12.67
C ALA A 32 9.26 4.63 11.38
N ASP A 33 8.00 4.30 11.12
CA ASP A 33 7.59 3.72 9.84
C ASP A 33 7.79 4.72 8.69
N LYS A 34 8.39 4.25 7.62
CA LYS A 34 8.59 5.00 6.38
C LYS A 34 7.89 4.35 5.18
N HIS A 35 7.33 3.15 5.36
CA HIS A 35 6.70 2.41 4.27
C HIS A 35 5.31 2.94 3.98
N LEU A 36 4.46 3.13 4.98
CA LEU A 36 3.09 3.60 4.78
C LEU A 36 3.03 4.96 4.07
N PRO A 37 3.75 6.01 4.52
CA PRO A 37 3.73 7.30 3.82
C PRO A 37 4.22 7.19 2.36
N LYS A 38 5.30 6.44 2.14
CA LYS A 38 5.85 6.24 0.79
C LYS A 38 4.91 5.43 -0.10
N PHE A 39 4.27 4.40 0.44
CA PHE A 39 3.34 3.57 -0.32
C PHE A 39 2.09 4.36 -0.73
N ILE A 40 1.55 5.21 0.16
CA ILE A 40 0.47 6.14 -0.17
C ILE A 40 0.90 7.08 -1.31
N GLN A 41 2.11 7.64 -1.24
CA GLN A 41 2.65 8.49 -2.31
C GLN A 41 2.71 7.72 -3.65
N LEU A 42 3.27 6.50 -3.66
CA LEU A 42 3.39 5.67 -4.87
C LEU A 42 2.04 5.33 -5.49
N LEU A 43 1.02 5.08 -4.67
CA LEU A 43 -0.35 4.84 -5.11
C LEU A 43 -0.97 6.11 -5.70
N THR A 44 -0.86 7.24 -5.00
CA THR A 44 -1.41 8.53 -5.43
C THR A 44 -0.85 8.97 -6.78
N GLU A 45 0.48 8.84 -6.98
CA GLU A 45 1.15 9.13 -8.26
C GLU A 45 0.59 8.29 -9.45
N ARG A 46 -0.10 7.19 -9.14
CA ARG A 46 -0.70 6.26 -10.12
C ARG A 46 -2.23 6.32 -10.17
N GLY A 47 -2.84 7.29 -9.49
CA GLY A 47 -4.30 7.38 -9.38
C GLY A 47 -4.95 6.25 -8.59
N LEU A 48 -4.16 5.50 -7.81
CA LEU A 48 -4.60 4.42 -6.94
C LEU A 48 -4.77 4.89 -5.50
N GLN A 49 -5.50 4.11 -4.70
CA GLN A 49 -5.73 4.43 -3.30
C GLN A 49 -5.45 3.23 -2.41
N LEU A 50 -4.87 3.50 -1.24
CA LEU A 50 -4.76 2.50 -0.18
C LEU A 50 -6.14 2.29 0.46
N SER A 51 -6.57 1.04 0.55
CA SER A 51 -7.85 0.67 1.16
C SER A 51 -7.71 0.40 2.65
N TRP A 52 -6.60 -0.21 3.07
CA TRP A 52 -6.34 -0.53 4.47
C TRP A 52 -4.84 -0.70 4.74
N ALA A 53 -4.46 -0.51 6.01
CA ALA A 53 -3.12 -0.75 6.51
C ALA A 53 -3.19 -1.50 7.84
N GLU A 54 -2.27 -2.41 8.10
CA GLU A 54 -2.16 -3.14 9.36
C GLU A 54 -0.70 -3.19 9.82
N TYR A 55 -0.48 -2.90 11.10
CA TYR A 55 0.81 -3.03 11.77
C TYR A 55 0.78 -4.26 12.66
N VAL A 56 1.82 -5.08 12.59
CA VAL A 56 1.94 -6.30 13.38
C VAL A 56 3.37 -6.48 13.85
N GLY A 57 3.55 -6.95 15.09
CA GLY A 57 4.85 -7.32 15.64
C GLY A 57 5.33 -8.68 15.13
N ASP A 58 6.54 -9.09 15.54
CA ASP A 58 7.23 -10.28 15.04
C ASP A 58 6.67 -11.61 15.58
N SER A 59 5.50 -11.60 16.23
CA SER A 59 4.81 -12.81 16.70
C SER A 59 4.33 -13.68 15.52
N PRO A 60 4.82 -14.94 15.38
CA PRO A 60 4.44 -15.82 14.27
C PRO A 60 2.94 -16.08 14.16
N ASP A 61 2.24 -16.20 15.28
CA ASP A 61 0.79 -16.46 15.26
C ASP A 61 0.00 -15.24 14.79
N ARG A 62 0.42 -14.03 15.17
CA ARG A 62 -0.19 -12.77 14.70
C ARG A 62 0.08 -12.55 13.22
N ILE A 63 1.33 -12.73 12.77
CA ILE A 63 1.70 -12.63 11.35
C ILE A 63 0.90 -13.64 10.53
N THR A 64 0.80 -14.90 10.98
CA THR A 64 0.01 -15.93 10.28
C THR A 64 -1.45 -15.55 10.16
N ALA A 65 -2.05 -15.03 11.23
CA ALA A 65 -3.46 -14.63 11.24
C ALA A 65 -3.73 -13.46 10.26
N VAL A 66 -2.86 -12.44 10.25
CA VAL A 66 -2.96 -11.31 9.31
C VAL A 66 -2.82 -11.77 7.87
N LEU A 67 -1.80 -12.59 7.58
CA LEU A 67 -1.55 -13.12 6.24
C LEU A 67 -2.70 -14.03 5.76
N SER A 68 -3.28 -14.85 6.64
CA SER A 68 -4.45 -15.67 6.28
C SER A 68 -5.62 -14.80 5.84
N ARG A 69 -5.91 -13.69 6.52
CA ARG A 69 -6.95 -12.73 6.09
C ARG A 69 -6.59 -12.10 4.75
N ALA A 70 -5.34 -11.66 4.58
CA ALA A 70 -4.86 -11.06 3.35
C ALA A 70 -4.99 -12.01 2.15
N PHE A 71 -4.62 -13.28 2.29
CA PHE A 71 -4.77 -14.27 1.23
C PHE A 71 -6.24 -14.58 0.87
N LEU A 72 -7.15 -14.44 1.81
CA LEU A 72 -8.58 -14.70 1.61
C LEU A 72 -9.37 -13.48 1.12
N SER A 73 -8.83 -12.27 1.24
CA SER A 73 -9.54 -11.02 0.90
C SER A 73 -9.80 -10.85 -0.60
N GLY A 74 -8.90 -11.37 -1.45
CA GLY A 74 -8.90 -11.08 -2.88
C GLY A 74 -8.20 -9.77 -3.25
N ASP A 75 -7.61 -9.08 -2.27
CA ASP A 75 -6.91 -7.81 -2.44
C ASP A 75 -5.48 -8.00 -2.97
N VAL A 76 -4.90 -6.92 -3.47
CA VAL A 76 -3.45 -6.82 -3.69
C VAL A 76 -2.80 -6.23 -2.45
N VAL A 77 -1.98 -7.02 -1.77
CA VAL A 77 -1.40 -6.67 -0.48
C VAL A 77 0.11 -6.62 -0.57
N PHE A 78 0.71 -5.60 0.04
CA PHE A 78 2.16 -5.49 0.20
C PHE A 78 2.52 -5.72 1.68
N SER A 79 3.36 -6.72 1.95
CA SER A 79 3.87 -7.04 3.29
C SER A 79 5.33 -6.64 3.38
N CYS A 80 5.66 -5.76 4.33
CA CYS A 80 6.97 -5.17 4.53
C CYS A 80 7.59 -5.68 5.82
N GLY A 81 8.75 -6.34 5.74
CA GLY A 81 9.50 -6.82 6.90
C GLY A 81 9.40 -8.33 7.15
N GLY A 82 10.28 -8.82 8.02
CA GLY A 82 10.33 -10.20 8.50
C GLY A 82 10.74 -11.26 7.47
N ILE A 83 11.40 -10.88 6.35
CA ILE A 83 11.86 -11.82 5.31
C ILE A 83 13.38 -11.99 5.25
N GLY A 84 14.11 -11.43 6.20
CA GLY A 84 15.57 -11.54 6.29
C GLY A 84 16.06 -12.91 6.79
N ALA A 85 17.27 -12.92 7.38
CA ALA A 85 17.93 -14.13 7.86
C ALA A 85 18.07 -14.17 9.39
N THR A 86 17.52 -13.21 10.11
CA THR A 86 17.60 -13.14 11.57
C THR A 86 16.55 -14.04 12.23
N PRO A 87 16.74 -14.45 13.49
CA PRO A 87 15.81 -15.37 14.17
C PRO A 87 14.39 -14.86 14.34
N ASP A 88 14.17 -13.55 14.27
CA ASP A 88 12.89 -12.86 14.33
C ASP A 88 12.19 -12.72 12.96
N ASP A 89 12.87 -13.09 11.86
CA ASP A 89 12.31 -13.08 10.50
C ASP A 89 11.39 -14.28 10.25
N HIS A 90 10.15 -14.20 10.65
CA HIS A 90 9.18 -15.30 10.55
C HIS A 90 8.20 -15.22 9.36
N THR A 91 8.19 -14.12 8.59
CA THR A 91 7.16 -13.85 7.58
C THR A 91 7.06 -14.94 6.50
N ARG A 92 8.17 -15.53 6.06
CA ARG A 92 8.18 -16.61 5.05
C ARG A 92 7.49 -17.88 5.56
N GLN A 93 7.79 -18.29 6.79
CA GLN A 93 7.21 -19.45 7.47
C GLN A 93 5.72 -19.21 7.73
N CYS A 94 5.35 -18.00 8.17
CA CYS A 94 3.98 -17.59 8.41
C CYS A 94 3.15 -17.56 7.13
N ALA A 95 3.73 -17.10 6.01
CA ALA A 95 3.07 -17.14 4.70
C ALA A 95 2.80 -18.57 4.25
N ALA A 96 3.79 -19.49 4.39
CA ALA A 96 3.63 -20.90 4.09
C ALA A 96 2.52 -21.55 4.94
N LYS A 97 2.53 -21.28 6.26
CA LYS A 97 1.51 -21.77 7.20
C LYS A 97 0.12 -21.25 6.84
N ALA A 98 0.00 -19.96 6.51
CA ALA A 98 -1.26 -19.32 6.13
C ALA A 98 -1.87 -19.91 4.83
N LEU A 99 -1.02 -20.33 3.90
CA LEU A 99 -1.41 -20.95 2.64
C LEU A 99 -1.57 -22.48 2.72
N GLY A 100 -1.09 -23.11 3.79
CA GLY A 100 -1.03 -24.57 3.90
C GLY A 100 -0.03 -25.20 2.90
N LEU A 101 1.02 -24.47 2.53
CA LEU A 101 2.04 -24.90 1.56
C LEU A 101 3.36 -25.20 2.26
N PRO A 102 4.18 -26.13 1.73
CA PRO A 102 5.54 -26.33 2.20
C PRO A 102 6.43 -25.16 1.77
N LEU A 103 7.56 -24.98 2.48
CA LEU A 103 8.63 -24.08 2.10
C LEU A 103 9.60 -24.81 1.17
N ALA A 104 10.03 -24.15 0.11
CA ALA A 104 11.04 -24.65 -0.83
C ALA A 104 12.05 -23.56 -1.19
N LEU A 105 13.33 -23.94 -1.35
CA LEU A 105 14.35 -23.04 -1.86
C LEU A 105 14.07 -22.79 -3.35
N GLN A 106 13.64 -21.56 -3.67
CA GLN A 106 13.27 -21.17 -5.02
C GLN A 106 14.53 -21.05 -5.90
N PRO A 107 14.56 -21.72 -7.08
CA PRO A 107 15.80 -21.83 -7.88
C PRO A 107 16.38 -20.48 -8.34
N GLU A 108 15.55 -19.54 -8.79
CA GLU A 108 16.00 -18.21 -9.22
C GLU A 108 16.48 -17.39 -8.01
N ALA A 109 15.78 -17.45 -6.87
CA ALA A 109 16.21 -16.81 -5.64
C ALA A 109 17.59 -17.35 -5.18
N LYS A 110 17.78 -18.66 -5.23
CA LYS A 110 19.08 -19.27 -4.95
C LYS A 110 20.18 -18.70 -5.84
N ALA A 111 19.95 -18.60 -7.15
CA ALA A 111 20.94 -18.08 -8.10
C ALA A 111 21.31 -16.63 -7.78
N LEU A 112 20.31 -15.76 -7.50
CA LEU A 112 20.53 -14.37 -7.16
C LEU A 112 21.26 -14.18 -5.82
N ILE A 113 20.95 -15.00 -4.81
CA ILE A 113 21.64 -14.96 -3.52
C ILE A 113 23.10 -15.40 -3.68
N LEU A 114 23.38 -16.47 -4.43
CA LEU A 114 24.75 -16.92 -4.71
C LEU A 114 25.53 -15.84 -5.48
N GLU A 115 24.93 -15.21 -6.47
CA GLU A 115 25.54 -14.08 -7.19
C GLU A 115 25.86 -12.92 -6.24
N ARG A 116 24.95 -12.55 -5.34
CA ARG A 116 25.22 -11.52 -4.32
C ARG A 116 26.36 -11.89 -3.39
N MET A 117 26.44 -13.15 -2.98
CA MET A 117 27.57 -13.62 -2.14
C MET A 117 28.91 -13.49 -2.87
N GLN A 118 28.96 -13.78 -4.17
CA GLN A 118 30.16 -13.56 -5.00
C GLN A 118 30.52 -12.06 -5.07
N ASP A 119 29.53 -11.19 -5.30
CA ASP A 119 29.74 -9.75 -5.32
C ASP A 119 30.32 -9.27 -3.99
N VAL A 120 29.76 -9.69 -2.86
CA VAL A 120 30.24 -9.31 -1.51
C VAL A 120 31.67 -9.80 -1.26
N ALA A 121 31.97 -11.04 -1.62
CA ALA A 121 33.32 -11.55 -1.49
C ALA A 121 34.33 -10.73 -2.31
N LYS A 122 33.98 -10.38 -3.55
CA LYS A 122 34.79 -9.53 -4.43
C LYS A 122 34.94 -8.11 -3.87
N GLU A 123 33.85 -7.49 -3.39
CA GLU A 123 33.83 -6.15 -2.77
C GLU A 123 34.78 -6.08 -1.55
N GLN A 124 34.85 -7.18 -0.79
CA GLN A 124 35.70 -7.31 0.41
C GLN A 124 37.13 -7.81 0.12
N GLY A 125 37.45 -8.17 -1.11
CA GLY A 125 38.73 -8.77 -1.46
C GLY A 125 38.98 -10.14 -0.83
N LEU A 126 37.88 -10.88 -0.51
CA LEU A 126 37.94 -12.20 0.13
C LEU A 126 37.64 -13.31 -0.89
N PRO A 127 38.19 -14.55 -0.65
CA PRO A 127 37.81 -15.70 -1.46
C PRO A 127 36.33 -16.01 -1.30
N TYR A 128 35.69 -16.40 -2.41
CA TYR A 128 34.29 -16.83 -2.39
C TYR A 128 34.21 -18.29 -1.89
N GLU A 129 33.54 -18.47 -0.75
CA GLU A 129 33.36 -19.77 -0.09
C GLU A 129 31.85 -20.09 -0.01
N PRO A 130 31.22 -20.69 -1.04
CA PRO A 130 29.79 -20.94 -1.09
C PRO A 130 29.28 -21.87 0.00
N LEU A 131 30.11 -22.75 0.52
CA LEU A 131 29.76 -23.73 1.55
C LEU A 131 30.06 -23.25 2.98
N ARG A 132 30.56 -22.02 3.15
CA ARG A 132 30.72 -21.43 4.48
C ARG A 132 29.36 -21.31 5.18
N GLU A 133 29.34 -21.62 6.48
CA GLU A 133 28.09 -21.73 7.25
C GLU A 133 27.17 -20.50 7.13
N ASP A 134 27.75 -19.30 7.22
CA ASP A 134 26.96 -18.04 7.05
C ASP A 134 26.39 -17.86 5.64
N ASN A 135 27.08 -18.36 4.61
CA ASN A 135 26.59 -18.35 3.23
C ASN A 135 25.45 -19.37 3.03
N LEU A 136 25.59 -20.56 3.63
CA LEU A 136 24.49 -21.53 3.64
C LEU A 136 23.25 -20.97 4.37
N HIS A 137 23.48 -20.28 5.49
CA HIS A 137 22.39 -19.63 6.24
C HIS A 137 21.69 -18.54 5.41
N ARG A 138 22.43 -17.77 4.63
CA ARG A 138 21.86 -16.75 3.72
C ARG A 138 20.93 -17.34 2.66
N LEU A 139 21.12 -18.58 2.24
CA LEU A 139 20.20 -19.23 1.29
C LEU A 139 18.79 -19.39 1.84
N ASN A 140 18.62 -19.39 3.16
CA ASN A 140 17.29 -19.38 3.78
C ASN A 140 16.43 -18.19 3.35
N MET A 141 17.04 -17.04 2.98
CA MET A 141 16.32 -15.90 2.44
C MET A 141 15.67 -16.16 1.08
N GLY A 142 16.04 -17.21 0.38
CA GLY A 142 15.43 -17.67 -0.87
C GLY A 142 14.44 -18.82 -0.70
N THR A 143 14.14 -19.21 0.55
CA THR A 143 13.18 -20.27 0.87
C THR A 143 11.80 -19.67 1.06
N PHE A 144 10.88 -19.93 0.11
CA PHE A 144 9.54 -19.34 0.02
C PHE A 144 8.47 -20.43 0.02
N PRO A 145 7.18 -20.08 0.24
CA PRO A 145 6.07 -20.99 -0.02
C PRO A 145 6.17 -21.56 -1.44
N GLU A 146 5.91 -22.84 -1.61
CA GLU A 146 5.99 -23.50 -2.92
C GLU A 146 5.08 -22.83 -3.95
N GLY A 147 5.61 -22.57 -5.15
CA GLY A 147 4.89 -21.85 -6.21
C GLY A 147 4.95 -20.33 -6.10
N ALA A 148 5.71 -19.77 -5.16
CA ALA A 148 5.94 -18.34 -5.07
C ALA A 148 6.79 -17.82 -6.25
N ASP A 149 6.39 -16.68 -6.80
CA ASP A 149 7.18 -15.92 -7.78
C ASP A 149 8.15 -14.97 -7.05
N ILE A 150 9.31 -14.69 -7.63
CA ILE A 150 10.24 -13.73 -7.02
C ILE A 150 9.91 -12.29 -7.39
N ILE A 151 10.29 -11.38 -6.48
CA ILE A 151 10.37 -9.95 -6.74
C ILE A 151 11.85 -9.57 -6.72
N ARG A 152 12.38 -9.12 -7.86
CA ARG A 152 13.78 -8.75 -7.96
C ARG A 152 14.10 -7.54 -7.10
N ASN A 153 15.22 -7.58 -6.40
CA ASN A 153 15.70 -6.49 -5.58
C ASN A 153 16.90 -5.82 -6.29
N PRO A 154 16.70 -4.62 -6.84
CA PRO A 154 17.76 -3.93 -7.58
C PRO A 154 18.91 -3.46 -6.70
N TYR A 155 18.73 -3.37 -5.38
CA TYR A 155 19.72 -2.88 -4.45
C TYR A 155 20.82 -3.92 -4.14
N ASN A 156 20.41 -5.15 -3.84
CA ASN A 156 21.37 -6.17 -3.38
C ASN A 156 21.11 -7.59 -3.92
N LYS A 157 20.25 -7.73 -4.93
CA LYS A 157 19.86 -9.00 -5.57
C LYS A 157 19.13 -10.00 -4.67
N ILE A 158 19.04 -9.81 -3.35
CA ILE A 158 18.28 -10.69 -2.46
C ILE A 158 16.79 -10.44 -2.66
N PRO A 159 16.05 -11.38 -3.27
CA PRO A 159 14.69 -11.10 -3.72
C PRO A 159 13.68 -11.12 -2.58
N GLY A 160 12.57 -10.40 -2.80
CA GLY A 160 11.30 -10.68 -2.17
C GLY A 160 10.53 -11.74 -2.94
N PHE A 161 9.28 -11.97 -2.58
CA PHE A 161 8.45 -12.97 -3.24
C PHE A 161 6.98 -12.56 -3.29
N THR A 162 6.23 -13.21 -4.17
CA THR A 162 4.79 -13.03 -4.35
C THR A 162 4.09 -14.36 -4.21
N CYS A 163 3.01 -14.41 -3.45
CA CYS A 163 2.11 -15.55 -3.38
C CYS A 163 0.71 -15.17 -3.87
N LYS A 164 0.04 -16.11 -4.53
CA LYS A 164 -1.35 -15.94 -4.95
C LYS A 164 -2.29 -16.09 -3.77
N GLY A 165 -3.28 -15.20 -3.70
CA GLY A 165 -4.40 -15.28 -2.79
C GLY A 165 -5.67 -15.80 -3.47
N LYS A 166 -6.82 -15.54 -2.86
CA LYS A 166 -8.13 -15.91 -3.40
C LYS A 166 -8.44 -15.04 -4.64
N GLY A 167 -9.00 -15.67 -5.67
CA GLY A 167 -9.41 -14.95 -6.88
C GLY A 167 -8.22 -14.28 -7.57
N GLN A 168 -8.27 -12.98 -7.73
CA GLN A 168 -7.18 -12.16 -8.29
C GLN A 168 -6.23 -11.59 -7.23
N GLY A 169 -6.45 -11.91 -5.96
CA GLY A 169 -5.65 -11.44 -4.84
C GLY A 169 -4.20 -11.90 -4.92
N MET A 170 -3.31 -11.02 -4.51
CA MET A 170 -1.85 -11.26 -4.48
C MET A 170 -1.26 -10.67 -3.22
N VAL A 171 -0.33 -11.37 -2.60
CA VAL A 171 0.45 -10.82 -1.49
C VAL A 171 1.92 -10.74 -1.90
N HIS A 172 2.45 -9.53 -1.89
CA HIS A 172 3.83 -9.20 -2.24
C HIS A 172 4.64 -8.98 -0.98
N PHE A 173 5.71 -9.72 -0.80
CA PHE A 173 6.58 -9.66 0.36
C PHE A 173 7.88 -8.96 0.00
N VAL A 174 8.17 -7.86 0.69
CA VAL A 174 9.37 -7.05 0.48
C VAL A 174 10.12 -6.84 1.80
N PRO A 175 11.44 -6.55 1.77
CA PRO A 175 12.22 -6.30 2.98
C PRO A 175 11.71 -5.12 3.79
N GLY A 176 12.06 -5.08 5.09
CA GLY A 176 11.78 -3.93 5.96
C GLY A 176 12.67 -2.71 5.72
N PHE A 177 13.66 -2.78 4.82
CA PHE A 177 14.54 -1.66 4.51
C PHE A 177 14.00 -0.81 3.35
N PRO A 178 13.71 0.50 3.55
CA PRO A 178 13.16 1.38 2.52
C PRO A 178 13.90 1.37 1.19
N VAL A 179 15.23 1.42 1.22
CA VAL A 179 16.08 1.42 0.01
C VAL A 179 15.92 0.17 -0.85
N MET A 180 15.50 -0.94 -0.26
CA MET A 180 15.21 -2.20 -0.96
C MET A 180 13.72 -2.29 -1.34
N ALA A 181 12.84 -2.07 -0.37
CA ALA A 181 11.40 -2.28 -0.52
C ALA A 181 10.74 -1.35 -1.53
N TRP A 182 11.08 -0.05 -1.51
CA TRP A 182 10.39 0.93 -2.35
C TRP A 182 10.52 0.67 -3.85
N PRO A 183 11.72 0.41 -4.41
CA PRO A 183 11.84 0.05 -5.83
C PRO A 183 11.09 -1.24 -6.19
N MET A 184 11.03 -2.21 -5.28
CA MET A 184 10.31 -3.46 -5.48
C MET A 184 8.79 -3.25 -5.49
N MET A 185 8.26 -2.40 -4.61
CA MET A 185 6.85 -2.00 -4.61
C MET A 185 6.51 -1.25 -5.90
N GLU A 186 7.36 -0.31 -6.31
CA GLU A 186 7.17 0.50 -7.49
C GLU A 186 7.11 -0.34 -8.76
N ASP A 187 8.00 -1.32 -8.91
CA ASP A 187 7.99 -2.27 -10.03
C ASP A 187 6.67 -3.05 -10.11
N LYS A 188 6.18 -3.58 -8.99
CA LYS A 188 4.89 -4.28 -8.94
C LYS A 188 3.71 -3.38 -9.24
N LEU A 189 3.67 -2.17 -8.69
CA LEU A 189 2.61 -1.20 -8.99
C LEU A 189 2.60 -0.79 -10.45
N ASN A 190 3.77 -0.58 -11.06
CA ASN A 190 3.88 -0.27 -12.49
C ASN A 190 3.38 -1.42 -13.39
N ALA A 191 3.59 -2.68 -12.97
CA ALA A 191 3.03 -3.84 -13.68
C ALA A 191 1.50 -3.86 -13.60
N TYR A 192 0.92 -3.57 -12.44
CA TYR A 192 -0.53 -3.49 -12.26
C TYR A 192 -1.16 -2.35 -13.06
N CYS A 193 -0.57 -1.17 -13.07
CA CYS A 193 -1.10 -0.03 -13.85
C CYS A 193 -1.22 -0.33 -15.35
N LYS A 194 -0.37 -1.22 -15.88
CA LYS A 194 -0.47 -1.68 -17.28
C LYS A 194 -1.69 -2.56 -17.55
N THR A 195 -2.15 -3.29 -16.53
CA THR A 195 -3.27 -4.24 -16.64
C THR A 195 -4.61 -3.67 -16.20
N TRP A 196 -4.63 -2.85 -15.16
CA TRP A 196 -5.88 -2.27 -14.62
C TRP A 196 -6.41 -1.08 -15.43
N GLY A 197 -5.61 -0.55 -16.37
CA GLY A 197 -5.91 0.68 -17.07
C GLY A 197 -5.67 1.91 -16.18
N SER A 198 -5.73 3.08 -16.78
CA SER A 198 -5.68 4.34 -16.01
C SER A 198 -7.05 4.55 -15.37
N ALA A 199 -7.12 4.47 -14.06
CA ALA A 199 -8.28 5.00 -13.36
C ALA A 199 -8.44 6.48 -13.72
N PRO A 200 -9.67 7.01 -13.89
CA PRO A 200 -9.86 8.43 -14.14
C PRO A 200 -9.18 9.23 -13.01
N PRO A 201 -8.53 10.36 -13.35
CA PRO A 201 -7.83 11.16 -12.35
C PRO A 201 -8.80 11.56 -11.25
N ARG A 202 -8.41 11.29 -10.02
CA ARG A 202 -9.17 11.70 -8.83
C ARG A 202 -8.52 12.94 -8.24
N THR A 203 -9.35 13.88 -7.86
CA THR A 203 -8.91 15.17 -7.34
C THR A 203 -9.58 15.43 -5.99
N GLU A 204 -8.82 15.98 -5.07
CA GLU A 204 -9.34 16.56 -3.83
C GLU A 204 -9.39 18.07 -3.99
N ARG A 205 -10.55 18.66 -3.65
CA ARG A 205 -10.75 20.11 -3.62
C ARG A 205 -11.29 20.50 -2.26
N SER A 206 -10.62 21.43 -1.58
CA SER A 206 -11.00 21.83 -0.24
C SER A 206 -10.87 23.34 -0.02
N VAL A 207 -11.49 23.82 1.04
CA VAL A 207 -11.41 25.20 1.51
C VAL A 207 -11.28 25.20 3.02
N ILE A 208 -10.50 26.13 3.55
CA ILE A 208 -10.42 26.38 4.98
C ILE A 208 -11.67 27.13 5.42
N VAL A 209 -12.41 26.57 6.38
CA VAL A 209 -13.63 27.13 6.96
C VAL A 209 -13.35 27.55 8.39
N LEU A 210 -13.50 28.84 8.65
CA LEU A 210 -13.29 29.47 9.95
C LEU A 210 -14.61 29.79 10.61
N GLY A 211 -14.72 29.58 11.93
CA GLY A 211 -15.90 29.94 12.70
C GLY A 211 -17.07 28.96 12.61
N ALA A 212 -16.86 27.77 12.03
CA ALA A 212 -17.87 26.72 12.01
C ALA A 212 -17.56 25.61 13.02
N MET A 213 -18.61 24.88 13.39
CA MET A 213 -18.51 23.60 14.08
C MET A 213 -18.85 22.49 13.08
N GLU A 214 -18.10 21.40 13.12
CA GLU A 214 -18.26 20.27 12.19
C GLU A 214 -19.71 19.73 12.17
N ALA A 215 -20.30 19.53 13.35
CA ALA A 215 -21.67 19.06 13.50
C ALA A 215 -22.70 19.98 12.81
N THR A 216 -22.42 21.28 12.70
CA THR A 216 -23.30 22.23 12.01
C THR A 216 -23.25 22.06 10.49
N LEU A 217 -22.11 21.58 9.96
CA LEU A 217 -21.88 21.38 8.53
C LEU A 217 -22.28 19.98 8.05
N THR A 218 -22.49 19.02 8.97
CA THR A 218 -22.85 17.64 8.63
C THR A 218 -24.02 17.50 7.67
N PRO A 219 -25.16 18.21 7.84
CA PRO A 219 -26.27 18.11 6.89
C PRO A 219 -25.90 18.55 5.46
N LEU A 220 -25.03 19.56 5.34
CA LEU A 220 -24.52 19.99 4.04
C LEU A 220 -23.63 18.90 3.42
N MET A 221 -22.74 18.29 4.20
CA MET A 221 -21.85 17.23 3.73
C MET A 221 -22.65 16.03 3.21
N GLU A 222 -23.67 15.59 3.97
CA GLU A 222 -24.56 14.50 3.57
C GLU A 222 -25.35 14.84 2.28
N ALA A 223 -25.85 16.07 2.16
CA ALA A 223 -26.56 16.52 0.96
C ALA A 223 -25.66 16.50 -0.29
N ILE A 224 -24.39 16.90 -0.16
CA ILE A 224 -23.42 16.87 -1.26
C ILE A 224 -23.11 15.41 -1.67
N GLU A 225 -22.87 14.49 -0.73
CA GLU A 225 -22.64 13.08 -1.06
C GLU A 225 -23.86 12.44 -1.74
N ALA A 226 -25.07 12.79 -1.29
CA ALA A 226 -26.31 12.31 -1.90
C ALA A 226 -26.51 12.85 -3.32
N GLN A 227 -26.17 14.12 -3.56
CA GLN A 227 -26.33 14.79 -4.86
C GLN A 227 -25.29 14.33 -5.89
N PHE A 228 -24.08 13.94 -5.45
CA PHE A 228 -22.96 13.58 -6.31
C PHE A 228 -22.45 12.16 -5.99
N PRO A 229 -23.16 11.09 -6.41
CA PRO A 229 -22.73 9.72 -6.17
C PRO A 229 -21.31 9.46 -6.75
N GLY A 230 -20.43 8.90 -5.92
CA GLY A 230 -19.00 8.68 -6.28
C GLY A 230 -18.04 9.77 -5.79
N VAL A 231 -18.57 10.88 -5.26
CA VAL A 231 -17.80 11.87 -4.50
C VAL A 231 -17.89 11.54 -3.01
N LYS A 232 -16.79 11.75 -2.30
CA LYS A 232 -16.71 11.71 -0.84
C LYS A 232 -16.45 13.11 -0.32
N VAL A 233 -17.21 13.52 0.69
CA VAL A 233 -16.94 14.75 1.44
C VAL A 233 -16.04 14.42 2.61
N PHE A 234 -15.08 15.27 2.90
CA PHE A 234 -14.23 15.14 4.06
C PHE A 234 -14.18 16.44 4.86
N SER A 235 -13.99 16.28 6.16
CA SER A 235 -13.85 17.37 7.13
C SER A 235 -12.64 17.05 8.01
N LEU A 236 -11.68 17.96 8.06
CA LEU A 236 -10.45 17.82 8.85
C LEU A 236 -10.35 19.00 9.83
N PRO A 237 -10.88 18.87 11.05
CA PRO A 237 -10.79 19.93 12.05
C PRO A 237 -9.36 20.05 12.59
N SER A 238 -8.89 21.28 12.75
CA SER A 238 -7.62 21.63 13.40
C SER A 238 -7.86 22.70 14.46
N VAL A 239 -7.09 22.65 15.54
CA VAL A 239 -7.26 23.58 16.67
C VAL A 239 -6.06 24.50 16.92
N ASP A 240 -4.91 24.17 16.38
CA ASP A 240 -3.60 24.74 16.70
C ASP A 240 -2.76 25.15 15.47
N HIS A 241 -3.40 25.33 14.33
CA HIS A 241 -2.67 25.74 13.13
C HIS A 241 -2.07 27.14 13.32
N PRO A 242 -0.77 27.35 13.03
CA PRO A 242 -0.07 28.61 13.37
C PRO A 242 -0.64 29.84 12.66
N GLU A 243 -1.22 29.69 11.47
CA GLU A 243 -1.73 30.80 10.66
C GLU A 243 -3.25 30.97 10.81
N TRP A 244 -4.02 29.86 10.87
CA TRP A 244 -5.49 29.90 10.84
C TRP A 244 -6.14 29.55 12.18
N GLY A 245 -5.34 29.15 13.19
CA GLY A 245 -5.85 28.72 14.48
C GLY A 245 -6.88 27.61 14.35
N LYS A 246 -8.02 27.73 15.06
CA LYS A 246 -9.13 26.78 14.97
C LYS A 246 -9.89 26.90 13.65
N HIS A 247 -9.87 25.86 12.84
CA HIS A 247 -10.52 25.82 11.53
C HIS A 247 -10.93 24.39 11.16
N ILE A 248 -11.64 24.27 10.04
CA ILE A 248 -11.96 23.00 9.40
C ILE A 248 -11.49 23.10 7.95
N GLU A 249 -10.64 22.17 7.51
CA GLU A 249 -10.46 21.94 6.09
C GLU A 249 -11.63 21.08 5.60
N LEU A 250 -12.54 21.68 4.84
CA LEU A 250 -13.72 21.02 4.29
C LEU A 250 -13.56 20.84 2.79
N GLY A 251 -13.75 19.62 2.31
CA GLY A 251 -13.49 19.32 0.92
C GLY A 251 -14.26 18.13 0.38
N VAL A 252 -14.06 17.91 -0.91
CA VAL A 252 -14.62 16.80 -1.67
C VAL A 252 -13.50 16.06 -2.39
N LYS A 253 -13.66 14.75 -2.55
CA LYS A 253 -12.74 13.85 -3.24
C LYS A 253 -13.52 12.96 -4.21
N GLY A 254 -13.09 12.92 -5.46
CA GLY A 254 -13.77 12.12 -6.49
C GLY A 254 -13.07 12.21 -7.84
N GLU A 255 -13.72 11.68 -8.88
CA GLU A 255 -13.31 11.92 -10.26
C GLU A 255 -13.26 13.43 -10.54
N GLU A 256 -12.28 13.91 -11.30
CA GLU A 256 -11.96 15.32 -11.44
C GLU A 256 -13.17 16.16 -11.85
N ALA A 257 -13.90 15.76 -12.89
CA ALA A 257 -15.06 16.50 -13.37
C ALA A 257 -16.19 16.57 -12.33
N LEU A 258 -16.45 15.44 -11.67
CA LEU A 258 -17.51 15.34 -10.66
C LEU A 258 -17.13 16.07 -9.37
N SER A 259 -15.85 15.98 -8.94
CA SER A 259 -15.35 16.68 -7.76
C SER A 259 -15.39 18.21 -7.94
N MET A 260 -15.16 18.72 -9.15
CA MET A 260 -15.26 20.15 -9.45
C MET A 260 -16.71 20.66 -9.27
N LEU A 261 -17.70 19.92 -9.77
CA LEU A 261 -19.12 20.27 -9.62
C LEU A 261 -19.57 20.18 -8.16
N ALA A 262 -19.19 19.09 -7.47
CA ALA A 262 -19.51 18.88 -6.07
C ALA A 262 -18.86 19.94 -5.17
N TYR A 263 -17.64 20.35 -5.46
CA TYR A 263 -16.97 21.42 -4.73
C TYR A 263 -17.63 22.77 -4.91
N ALA A 264 -18.05 23.10 -6.12
CA ALA A 264 -18.83 24.33 -6.37
C ALA A 264 -20.14 24.33 -5.57
N ALA A 265 -20.88 23.21 -5.57
CA ALA A 265 -22.09 23.06 -4.78
C ALA A 265 -21.84 23.14 -3.26
N LEU A 266 -20.74 22.54 -2.78
CA LEU A 266 -20.30 22.64 -1.38
C LEU A 266 -20.07 24.10 -0.96
N LYS A 267 -19.33 24.88 -1.77
CA LYS A 267 -19.09 26.31 -1.50
C LYS A 267 -20.38 27.13 -1.49
N ASP A 268 -21.26 26.87 -2.43
CA ASP A 268 -22.58 27.52 -2.44
C ASP A 268 -23.42 27.18 -1.20
N GLY A 269 -23.38 25.91 -0.79
CA GLY A 269 -24.01 25.42 0.43
C GLY A 269 -23.46 26.01 1.73
N LEU A 270 -22.22 26.53 1.74
CA LEU A 270 -21.63 27.20 2.91
C LEU A 270 -22.15 28.62 3.13
N LYS A 271 -22.69 29.29 2.12
CA LYS A 271 -23.17 30.71 2.22
C LYS A 271 -24.13 30.99 3.37
N PRO A 272 -25.12 30.14 3.68
CA PRO A 272 -26.05 30.36 4.78
C PRO A 272 -25.42 30.29 6.18
N PHE A 273 -24.25 29.63 6.33
CA PHE A 273 -23.65 29.36 7.64
C PHE A 273 -22.89 30.53 8.25
N LYS A 274 -22.76 31.67 7.57
CA LYS A 274 -22.04 32.88 8.05
C LYS A 274 -20.60 32.56 8.50
N VAL A 275 -19.91 31.71 7.78
CA VAL A 275 -18.52 31.30 8.03
C VAL A 275 -17.56 32.17 7.20
N ASN A 276 -16.33 32.30 7.66
CA ASN A 276 -15.28 32.91 6.87
C ASN A 276 -14.53 31.81 6.10
N LEU A 277 -14.35 31.99 4.80
CA LEU A 277 -13.61 31.09 3.95
C LEU A 277 -12.16 31.59 3.80
N GLY A 278 -11.23 30.69 4.05
CA GLY A 278 -9.80 30.89 3.84
C GLY A 278 -9.35 30.36 2.48
N PRO A 279 -8.06 29.93 2.37
CA PRO A 279 -7.50 29.42 1.13
C PRO A 279 -8.22 28.17 0.61
N GLU A 280 -8.25 28.06 -0.71
CA GLU A 280 -8.70 26.85 -1.42
C GLU A 280 -7.49 26.01 -1.83
N MET A 281 -7.65 24.69 -1.79
CA MET A 281 -6.60 23.73 -2.15
C MET A 281 -7.12 22.75 -3.18
N VAL A 282 -6.24 22.36 -4.11
CA VAL A 282 -6.48 21.30 -5.09
C VAL A 282 -5.29 20.35 -5.02
N ARG A 283 -5.58 19.08 -4.82
CA ARG A 283 -4.55 18.02 -4.70
C ARG A 283 -4.89 16.82 -5.59
#